data_58483ffce6c2fc6937655bcc85203a67
#
_entry.id   58483ffce6c2fc6937655bcc85203a67
#
_cell.length_a   1.000
_cell.length_b   1.000
_cell.length_c   1.000
_cell.angle_alpha   90.00
_cell.angle_beta   90.00
_cell.angle_gamma   90.00
#
_symmetry.space_group_name_H-M   'P 1'
#
loop_
_entity.id
_entity.type
_entity.pdbx_description
1 polymer ?
#
loop_
_entity_poly.entity_id
_entity_poly.type
_entity_poly.pdbx_seq_one_letter_code
_entity_poly.pdbx_strand_id
1 'polypeptide(L)'
;MVSDQYAHKLCKTAGIASVSKHYRYKKPGDPYRIYPNLLLTGLDITGPLQCVVSDMTAFHLKGSYYELTLFMDLWNNEILSYSLSSRKGDRMTYIHGLEGLIELKKKNPDLEMVLHTDQGSVYSSKSFNELLPLYNIVHSMSRAGTPTDNAAMEAINGWIKAEIFNDFHLTCNENIKWCLLFVD
;
A
#
# COMPACT_ATOMS: atom_id res chain seq x y z
N MET A 1 -8.02 33.03 -4.27
CA MET A 1 -7.44 31.75 -4.76
C MET A 1 -6.62 32.06 -5.99
N VAL A 2 -5.34 31.67 -6.03
CA VAL A 2 -4.46 31.89 -7.18
C VAL A 2 -4.73 30.76 -8.18
N SER A 3 -4.92 31.07 -9.48
CA SER A 3 -5.14 30.05 -10.49
C SER A 3 -3.83 29.28 -10.78
N ASP A 4 -3.94 27.99 -11.15
CA ASP A 4 -2.80 27.13 -11.47
C ASP A 4 -1.91 27.71 -12.57
N GLN A 5 -2.51 28.39 -13.56
CA GLN A 5 -1.80 29.04 -14.63
C GLN A 5 -0.96 30.21 -14.12
N TYR A 6 -1.48 30.98 -13.15
CA TYR A 6 -0.75 32.10 -12.57
C TYR A 6 0.38 31.60 -11.66
N ALA A 7 0.16 30.55 -10.87
CA ALA A 7 1.18 29.89 -10.07
C ALA A 7 2.32 29.36 -10.95
N HIS A 8 2.00 28.71 -12.06
CA HIS A 8 2.99 28.21 -13.03
C HIS A 8 3.82 29.35 -13.63
N LYS A 9 3.18 30.47 -13.98
CA LYS A 9 3.87 31.66 -14.51
C LYS A 9 4.83 32.26 -13.49
N LEU A 10 4.44 32.36 -12.22
CA LEU A 10 5.28 32.84 -11.14
C LEU A 10 6.50 31.95 -10.91
N CYS A 11 6.31 30.63 -10.86
CA CYS A 11 7.41 29.66 -10.74
C CYS A 11 8.41 29.82 -11.88
N LYS A 12 7.92 29.93 -13.11
CA LYS A 12 8.77 30.12 -14.30
C LYS A 12 9.56 31.44 -14.23
N THR A 13 8.93 32.53 -13.79
CA THR A 13 9.60 33.83 -13.63
C THR A 13 10.66 33.82 -12.52
N ALA A 14 10.39 33.08 -11.43
CA ALA A 14 11.29 32.92 -10.31
C ALA A 14 12.39 31.86 -10.54
N GLY A 15 12.46 31.23 -11.71
CA GLY A 15 13.42 30.16 -12.02
C GLY A 15 13.19 28.87 -11.21
N ILE A 16 12.02 28.73 -10.61
CA ILE A 16 11.64 27.54 -9.82
C ILE A 16 11.11 26.48 -10.78
N ALA A 17 11.81 25.36 -10.88
CA ALA A 17 11.36 24.20 -11.64
C ALA A 17 11.06 23.01 -10.69
N SER A 18 10.00 22.28 -10.99
CA SER A 18 9.72 21.03 -10.28
C SER A 18 10.85 20.04 -10.53
N VAL A 19 11.44 19.50 -9.46
CA VAL A 19 12.47 18.44 -9.54
C VAL A 19 11.83 17.06 -9.70
N SER A 20 10.49 16.98 -9.76
CA SER A 20 9.79 15.72 -9.98
C SER A 20 10.19 15.12 -11.33
N LYS A 21 10.85 13.98 -11.29
CA LYS A 21 11.10 13.20 -12.50
C LYS A 21 9.75 12.72 -13.03
N HIS A 22 9.38 13.14 -14.23
CA HIS A 22 8.26 12.52 -14.93
C HIS A 22 8.62 11.06 -15.21
N TYR A 23 8.18 10.15 -14.33
CA TYR A 23 8.23 8.74 -14.65
C TYR A 23 7.26 8.49 -15.81
N ARG A 24 7.79 8.03 -16.96
CA ARG A 24 6.92 7.49 -18.00
C ARG A 24 6.21 6.28 -17.42
N TYR A 25 4.94 6.44 -17.14
CA TYR A 25 4.06 5.34 -16.73
C TYR A 25 4.12 4.26 -17.82
N LYS A 26 4.74 3.12 -17.50
CA LYS A 26 4.59 1.93 -18.34
C LYS A 26 3.23 1.35 -18.02
N LYS A 27 2.34 1.30 -19.02
CA LYS A 27 1.06 0.62 -18.90
C LYS A 27 1.31 -0.77 -18.31
N PRO A 28 0.71 -1.14 -17.17
CA PRO A 28 0.74 -2.53 -16.71
C PRO A 28 0.16 -3.42 -17.82
N GLY A 29 0.54 -4.70 -17.87
CA GLY A 29 -0.16 -5.67 -18.69
C GLY A 29 -1.66 -5.65 -18.36
N ASP A 30 -2.49 -6.14 -19.28
CA ASP A 30 -3.94 -6.15 -19.08
C ASP A 30 -4.28 -6.81 -17.72
N PRO A 31 -5.03 -6.12 -16.84
CA PRO A 31 -5.40 -6.68 -15.57
C PRO A 31 -6.33 -7.88 -15.77
N TYR A 32 -6.14 -8.95 -14.99
CA TYR A 32 -7.04 -10.10 -15.04
C TYR A 32 -8.48 -9.70 -14.66
N ARG A 33 -8.61 -8.86 -13.62
CA ARG A 33 -9.90 -8.33 -13.18
C ARG A 33 -9.69 -7.03 -12.40
N ILE A 34 -10.60 -6.06 -12.62
CA ILE A 34 -10.74 -4.85 -11.82
C ILE A 34 -12.02 -4.97 -11.01
N TYR A 35 -11.95 -4.63 -9.73
CA TYR A 35 -13.08 -4.66 -8.81
C TYR A 35 -13.57 -3.24 -8.50
N PRO A 36 -14.85 -3.06 -8.15
CA PRO A 36 -15.37 -1.76 -7.76
C PRO A 36 -14.73 -1.26 -6.46
N ASN A 37 -14.69 0.05 -6.27
CA ASN A 37 -14.28 0.65 -5.01
C ASN A 37 -15.45 0.61 -4.00
N LEU A 38 -15.42 -0.35 -3.09
CA LEU A 38 -16.46 -0.53 -2.08
C LEU A 38 -16.40 0.51 -0.97
N LEU A 39 -15.24 1.16 -0.73
CA LEU A 39 -15.14 2.22 0.28
C LEU A 39 -15.98 3.45 -0.08
N LEU A 40 -16.23 3.67 -1.38
CA LEU A 40 -17.08 4.76 -1.86
C LEU A 40 -18.59 4.43 -1.81
N THR A 41 -18.96 3.18 -1.56
CA THR A 41 -20.37 2.76 -1.51
C THR A 41 -21.03 2.93 -0.14
N GLY A 42 -20.32 3.53 0.82
CA GLY A 42 -20.80 3.69 2.19
C GLY A 42 -20.66 2.42 3.02
N LEU A 43 -19.59 1.67 2.81
CA LEU A 43 -19.26 0.50 3.64
C LEU A 43 -19.22 0.92 5.11
N ASP A 44 -20.11 0.35 5.92
CA ASP A 44 -20.16 0.60 7.36
C ASP A 44 -19.19 -0.37 8.07
N ILE A 45 -18.11 0.19 8.61
CA ILE A 45 -17.08 -0.56 9.34
C ILE A 45 -17.39 -0.41 10.82
N THR A 46 -17.89 -1.45 11.45
CA THR A 46 -18.36 -1.45 12.84
C THR A 46 -17.44 -2.22 13.79
N GLY A 47 -16.38 -2.82 13.28
CA GLY A 47 -15.43 -3.60 14.09
C GLY A 47 -14.16 -4.00 13.33
N PRO A 48 -13.20 -4.59 14.05
CA PRO A 48 -11.93 -4.98 13.47
C PRO A 48 -12.08 -6.11 12.42
N LEU A 49 -11.10 -6.19 11.53
CA LEU A 49 -11.00 -7.18 10.45
C LEU A 49 -12.09 -7.12 9.38
N GLN A 50 -13.01 -6.17 9.44
CA GLN A 50 -14.06 -6.03 8.43
C GLN A 50 -13.55 -5.37 7.14
N CYS A 51 -12.61 -4.45 7.26
CA CYS A 51 -12.01 -3.79 6.12
C CYS A 51 -10.50 -3.63 6.31
N VAL A 52 -9.75 -4.28 5.45
CA VAL A 52 -8.28 -4.24 5.43
C VAL A 52 -7.83 -3.50 4.19
N VAL A 53 -6.89 -2.60 4.34
CA VAL A 53 -6.25 -1.88 3.23
C VAL A 53 -4.84 -2.41 3.03
N SER A 54 -4.40 -2.48 1.77
CA SER A 54 -3.06 -2.97 1.44
C SER A 54 -2.43 -2.14 0.34
N ASP A 55 -1.13 -1.91 0.48
CA ASP A 55 -0.30 -1.27 -0.54
C ASP A 55 1.15 -1.72 -0.40
N MET A 56 1.92 -1.53 -1.47
CA MET A 56 3.36 -1.78 -1.49
C MET A 56 4.11 -0.46 -1.61
N THR A 57 5.03 -0.25 -0.71
CA THR A 57 5.94 0.89 -0.76
C THR A 57 7.38 0.44 -0.95
N ALA A 58 8.16 1.24 -1.69
CA ALA A 58 9.57 0.97 -1.89
C ALA A 58 10.42 2.08 -1.27
N PHE A 59 11.58 1.69 -0.75
CA PHE A 59 12.56 2.63 -0.21
C PHE A 59 13.98 2.11 -0.38
N HIS A 60 14.95 3.00 -0.24
CA HIS A 60 16.36 2.65 -0.20
C HIS A 60 16.91 2.94 1.19
N LEU A 61 17.68 2.00 1.72
CA LEU A 61 18.38 2.16 2.97
C LEU A 61 19.83 1.71 2.79
N LYS A 62 20.79 2.57 3.10
CA LYS A 62 22.24 2.28 2.97
C LYS A 62 22.63 1.71 1.60
N GLY A 63 22.05 2.25 0.54
CA GLY A 63 22.29 1.78 -0.83
C GLY A 63 21.55 0.48 -1.23
N SER A 64 20.92 -0.20 -0.29
CA SER A 64 20.08 -1.36 -0.57
C SER A 64 18.63 -0.96 -0.84
N TYR A 65 17.99 -1.65 -1.77
CA TYR A 65 16.60 -1.47 -2.14
C TYR A 65 15.70 -2.43 -1.36
N TYR A 66 14.53 -1.94 -0.95
CA TYR A 66 13.52 -2.75 -0.26
C TYR A 66 12.13 -2.44 -0.78
N GLU A 67 11.29 -3.46 -0.84
CA GLU A 67 9.84 -3.39 -1.04
C GLU A 67 9.15 -3.92 0.20
N LEU A 68 8.25 -3.12 0.76
CA LEU A 68 7.44 -3.44 1.93
C LEU A 68 5.97 -3.46 1.51
N THR A 69 5.31 -4.59 1.65
CA THR A 69 3.86 -4.72 1.50
C THR A 69 3.24 -4.80 2.88
N LEU A 70 2.22 -3.98 3.12
CA LEU A 70 1.49 -3.91 4.38
C LEU A 70 0.03 -4.28 4.18
N PHE A 71 -0.56 -4.87 5.21
CA PHE A 71 -1.99 -5.10 5.35
C PHE A 71 -2.43 -4.50 6.68
N MET A 72 -3.27 -3.46 6.64
CA MET A 72 -3.67 -2.66 7.78
C MET A 72 -5.18 -2.69 7.95
N ASP A 73 -5.64 -2.89 9.18
CA ASP A 73 -7.06 -2.77 9.53
C ASP A 73 -7.49 -1.30 9.49
N LEU A 74 -8.52 -1.02 8.72
CA LEU A 74 -9.04 0.36 8.60
C LEU A 74 -9.83 0.81 9.84
N TRP A 75 -10.26 -0.12 10.70
CA TRP A 75 -10.97 0.19 11.93
C TRP A 75 -10.08 0.83 13.00
N ASN A 76 -8.92 0.24 13.27
CA ASN A 76 -8.03 0.64 14.36
C ASN A 76 -6.61 1.00 13.91
N ASN A 77 -6.33 0.97 12.60
CA ASN A 77 -5.01 1.19 11.98
C ASN A 77 -3.92 0.19 12.41
N GLU A 78 -4.31 -0.99 12.88
CA GLU A 78 -3.39 -2.06 13.24
C GLU A 78 -2.77 -2.69 11.99
N ILE A 79 -1.44 -2.88 12.00
CA ILE A 79 -0.75 -3.63 10.96
C ILE A 79 -0.95 -5.13 11.21
N LEU A 80 -1.83 -5.73 10.45
CA LEU A 80 -2.22 -7.14 10.60
C LEU A 80 -1.19 -8.10 10.02
N SER A 81 -0.55 -7.71 8.94
CA SER A 81 0.45 -8.51 8.25
C SER A 81 1.36 -7.62 7.41
N TYR A 82 2.60 -8.05 7.25
CA TYR A 82 3.55 -7.40 6.35
C TYR A 82 4.49 -8.40 5.69
N SER A 83 5.11 -7.98 4.61
CA SER A 83 6.19 -8.71 3.98
C SER A 83 7.24 -7.76 3.41
N LEU A 84 8.51 -8.08 3.63
CA LEU A 84 9.65 -7.29 3.18
C LEU A 84 10.49 -8.10 2.19
N SER A 85 10.82 -7.49 1.06
CA SER A 85 11.76 -8.05 0.08
C SER A 85 12.86 -7.07 -0.26
N SER A 86 14.07 -7.58 -0.51
CA SER A 86 15.19 -6.81 -1.09
C SER A 86 15.25 -6.91 -2.61
N ARG A 87 14.29 -7.57 -3.25
CA ARG A 87 14.22 -7.73 -4.71
C ARG A 87 13.22 -6.75 -5.29
N LYS A 88 13.65 -6.02 -6.33
CA LYS A 88 12.76 -5.11 -7.05
C LYS A 88 11.74 -5.89 -7.88
N GLY A 89 10.44 -5.55 -7.69
CA GLY A 89 9.34 -6.20 -8.40
C GLY A 89 9.05 -7.61 -7.91
N ASP A 90 9.33 -7.90 -6.65
CA ASP A 90 9.09 -9.19 -6.04
C ASP A 90 7.60 -9.41 -5.76
N ARG A 91 6.96 -10.14 -6.67
CA ARG A 91 5.53 -10.48 -6.52
C ARG A 91 5.22 -11.30 -5.27
N MET A 92 6.20 -12.05 -4.75
CA MET A 92 6.00 -12.88 -3.56
C MET A 92 5.79 -12.04 -2.30
N THR A 93 6.26 -10.80 -2.26
CA THR A 93 6.01 -9.87 -1.15
C THR A 93 4.50 -9.70 -0.88
N TYR A 94 3.71 -9.57 -1.93
CA TYR A 94 2.24 -9.45 -1.82
C TYR A 94 1.59 -10.75 -1.34
N ILE A 95 2.07 -11.88 -1.85
CA ILE A 95 1.53 -13.20 -1.50
C ILE A 95 1.84 -13.55 -0.05
N HIS A 96 3.09 -13.37 0.41
CA HIS A 96 3.47 -13.64 1.79
C HIS A 96 2.73 -12.74 2.78
N GLY A 97 2.50 -11.46 2.43
CA GLY A 97 1.67 -10.58 3.24
C GLY A 97 0.21 -11.06 3.30
N LEU A 98 -0.35 -11.49 2.16
CA LEU A 98 -1.70 -12.08 2.10
C LEU A 98 -1.80 -13.38 2.91
N GLU A 99 -0.79 -14.25 2.88
CA GLU A 99 -0.75 -15.46 3.70
C GLU A 99 -0.88 -15.15 5.19
N GLY A 100 -0.15 -14.12 5.68
CA GLY A 100 -0.28 -13.65 7.06
C GLY A 100 -1.70 -13.18 7.39
N LEU A 101 -2.33 -12.43 6.50
CA LEU A 101 -3.74 -12.02 6.65
C LEU A 101 -4.70 -13.22 6.65
N ILE A 102 -4.46 -14.21 5.79
CA ILE A 102 -5.25 -15.44 5.72
C ILE A 102 -5.18 -16.23 7.04
N GLU A 103 -4.01 -16.31 7.67
CA GLU A 103 -3.88 -16.98 8.97
C GLU A 103 -4.72 -16.31 10.06
N LEU A 104 -4.81 -14.99 10.06
CA LEU A 104 -5.73 -14.26 10.96
C LEU A 104 -7.19 -14.52 10.59
N LYS A 105 -7.51 -14.53 9.30
CA LYS A 105 -8.86 -14.78 8.79
C LYS A 105 -9.39 -16.18 9.14
N LYS A 106 -8.53 -17.19 9.15
CA LYS A 106 -8.88 -18.57 9.57
C LYS A 106 -9.38 -18.64 11.02
N LYS A 107 -8.97 -17.71 11.88
CA LYS A 107 -9.47 -17.62 13.26
C LYS A 107 -10.87 -17.01 13.35
N ASN A 108 -11.32 -16.33 12.27
CA ASN A 108 -12.62 -15.68 12.16
C ASN A 108 -13.27 -16.04 10.82
N PRO A 109 -13.61 -17.33 10.56
CA PRO A 109 -14.01 -17.81 9.25
C PRO A 109 -15.32 -17.17 8.74
N ASP A 110 -16.26 -16.94 9.63
CA ASP A 110 -17.60 -16.43 9.30
C ASP A 110 -17.65 -14.92 9.05
N LEU A 111 -16.63 -14.18 9.50
CA LEU A 111 -16.55 -12.75 9.28
C LEU A 111 -16.31 -12.46 7.78
N GLU A 112 -17.18 -11.69 7.14
CA GLU A 112 -16.87 -11.15 5.82
C GLU A 112 -15.82 -10.04 5.94
N MET A 113 -14.76 -10.14 5.14
CA MET A 113 -13.68 -9.16 5.12
C MET A 113 -13.59 -8.51 3.75
N VAL A 114 -13.51 -7.20 3.70
CA VAL A 114 -13.16 -6.45 2.49
C VAL A 114 -11.66 -6.20 2.48
N LEU A 115 -10.97 -6.60 1.42
CA LEU A 115 -9.58 -6.22 1.17
C LEU A 115 -9.55 -5.15 0.08
N HIS A 116 -9.14 -3.94 0.45
CA HIS A 116 -9.02 -2.80 -0.47
C HIS A 116 -7.56 -2.57 -0.88
N THR A 117 -7.32 -2.50 -2.19
CA THR A 117 -5.98 -2.33 -2.78
C THR A 117 -6.01 -1.32 -3.92
N ASP A 118 -4.84 -0.98 -4.45
CA ASP A 118 -4.77 -0.32 -5.76
C ASP A 118 -5.01 -1.31 -6.92
N GLN A 119 -4.96 -0.80 -8.16
CA GLN A 119 -5.07 -1.62 -9.38
C GLN A 119 -3.71 -2.15 -9.87
N GLY A 120 -2.74 -2.29 -8.99
CA GLY A 120 -1.42 -2.81 -9.31
C GLY A 120 -1.46 -4.20 -9.94
N SER A 121 -0.47 -4.51 -10.78
CA SER A 121 -0.45 -5.74 -11.58
C SER A 121 -0.47 -7.03 -10.75
N VAL A 122 -0.02 -6.99 -9.50
CA VAL A 122 -0.07 -8.14 -8.60
C VAL A 122 -1.45 -8.30 -8.00
N TYR A 123 -2.04 -7.22 -7.46
CA TYR A 123 -3.39 -7.23 -6.90
C TYR A 123 -4.45 -7.56 -7.96
N SER A 124 -4.27 -7.11 -9.20
CA SER A 124 -5.16 -7.45 -10.31
C SER A 124 -4.85 -8.81 -10.97
N SER A 125 -3.85 -9.56 -10.47
CA SER A 125 -3.47 -10.85 -11.06
C SER A 125 -4.47 -11.96 -10.75
N LYS A 126 -4.51 -12.98 -11.63
CA LYS A 126 -5.35 -14.15 -11.46
C LYS A 126 -5.05 -14.89 -10.16
N SER A 127 -3.77 -15.18 -9.90
CA SER A 127 -3.31 -15.93 -8.73
C SER A 127 -3.70 -15.26 -7.41
N PHE A 128 -3.62 -13.93 -7.32
CA PHE A 128 -4.03 -13.18 -6.14
C PHE A 128 -5.56 -13.27 -5.95
N ASN A 129 -6.32 -13.04 -7.01
CA ASN A 129 -7.78 -12.94 -6.95
C ASN A 129 -8.51 -14.28 -6.79
N GLU A 130 -7.89 -15.39 -7.15
CA GLU A 130 -8.45 -16.72 -6.94
C GLU A 130 -8.34 -17.20 -5.48
N LEU A 131 -7.42 -16.61 -4.70
CA LEU A 131 -7.26 -16.94 -3.28
C LEU A 131 -8.33 -16.29 -2.40
N LEU A 132 -8.71 -15.04 -2.68
CA LEU A 132 -9.56 -14.25 -1.78
C LEU A 132 -10.92 -14.90 -1.47
N PRO A 133 -11.69 -15.39 -2.46
CA PRO A 133 -13.00 -15.99 -2.22
C PRO A 133 -12.94 -17.28 -1.37
N LEU A 134 -11.79 -17.99 -1.40
CA LEU A 134 -11.62 -19.23 -0.62
C LEU A 134 -11.64 -18.96 0.89
N TYR A 135 -11.42 -17.70 1.29
CA TYR A 135 -11.35 -17.27 2.68
C TYR A 135 -12.42 -16.23 3.03
N ASN A 136 -13.50 -16.14 2.26
CA ASN A 136 -14.55 -15.12 2.46
C ASN A 136 -14.00 -13.69 2.53
N ILE A 137 -13.08 -13.37 1.60
CA ILE A 137 -12.50 -12.03 1.43
C ILE A 137 -13.02 -11.44 0.12
N VAL A 138 -13.67 -10.29 0.21
CA VAL A 138 -14.19 -9.54 -0.93
C VAL A 138 -13.15 -8.52 -1.38
N HIS A 139 -12.80 -8.52 -2.66
CA HIS A 139 -11.83 -7.58 -3.20
C HIS A 139 -12.49 -6.25 -3.59
N SER A 140 -11.86 -5.17 -3.16
CA SER A 140 -12.18 -3.78 -3.49
C SER A 140 -10.94 -3.10 -4.05
N MET A 141 -11.08 -2.23 -5.05
CA MET A 141 -9.94 -1.54 -5.64
C MET A 141 -10.16 -0.03 -5.75
N SER A 142 -9.13 0.75 -5.46
CA SER A 142 -9.06 2.18 -5.74
C SER A 142 -9.27 2.45 -7.22
N ARG A 143 -9.84 3.59 -7.55
CA ARG A 143 -9.92 4.04 -8.95
C ARG A 143 -8.53 4.36 -9.49
N ALA A 144 -8.32 4.08 -10.76
CA ALA A 144 -7.04 4.37 -11.40
C ALA A 144 -6.69 5.86 -11.31
N GLY A 145 -5.48 6.16 -10.85
CA GLY A 145 -4.97 7.52 -10.72
C GLY A 145 -5.64 8.37 -9.64
N THR A 146 -6.31 7.73 -8.66
CA THR A 146 -6.96 8.41 -7.52
C THR A 146 -6.32 7.97 -6.20
N PRO A 147 -5.18 8.58 -5.81
CA PRO A 147 -4.47 8.22 -4.58
C PRO A 147 -5.34 8.36 -3.33
N THR A 148 -6.21 9.35 -3.30
CA THR A 148 -7.12 9.61 -2.17
C THR A 148 -8.06 8.44 -1.83
N ASP A 149 -8.23 7.48 -2.75
CA ASP A 149 -9.05 6.29 -2.51
C ASP A 149 -8.35 5.31 -1.52
N ASN A 150 -7.04 5.46 -1.28
CA ASN A 150 -6.28 4.68 -0.28
C ASN A 150 -5.41 5.60 0.62
N ALA A 151 -5.98 6.72 1.06
CA ALA A 151 -5.26 7.74 1.82
C ALA A 151 -4.67 7.21 3.13
N ALA A 152 -5.32 6.24 3.78
CA ALA A 152 -4.82 5.62 5.00
C ALA A 152 -3.47 4.92 4.76
N MET A 153 -3.34 4.16 3.67
CA MET A 153 -2.08 3.50 3.31
C MET A 153 -1.00 4.50 2.88
N GLU A 154 -1.36 5.57 2.19
CA GLU A 154 -0.40 6.63 1.86
C GLU A 154 0.18 7.28 3.13
N ALA A 155 -0.69 7.57 4.12
CA ALA A 155 -0.28 8.16 5.38
C ALA A 155 0.67 7.23 6.15
N ILE A 156 0.30 5.96 6.36
CA ILE A 156 1.13 5.02 7.12
C ILE A 156 2.46 4.72 6.40
N ASN A 157 2.46 4.59 5.09
CA ASN A 157 3.67 4.42 4.30
C ASN A 157 4.61 5.63 4.42
N GLY A 158 4.04 6.85 4.49
CA GLY A 158 4.79 8.07 4.73
C GLY A 158 5.42 8.11 6.12
N TRP A 159 4.68 7.74 7.16
CA TRP A 159 5.16 7.69 8.53
C TRP A 159 6.25 6.65 8.74
N ILE A 160 6.04 5.42 8.27
CA ILE A 160 7.06 4.35 8.35
C ILE A 160 8.37 4.80 7.70
N LYS A 161 8.31 5.43 6.53
CA LYS A 161 9.52 5.95 5.88
C LYS A 161 10.19 7.05 6.70
N ALA A 162 9.40 7.97 7.27
CA ALA A 162 9.92 9.04 8.09
C ALA A 162 10.60 8.48 9.36
N GLU A 163 9.96 7.55 10.05
CA GLU A 163 10.51 6.89 11.24
C GLU A 163 11.78 6.11 10.94
N ILE A 164 11.78 5.28 9.89
CA ILE A 164 12.98 4.53 9.46
C ILE A 164 14.16 5.46 9.25
N PHE A 165 13.97 6.64 8.64
CA PHE A 165 15.06 7.54 8.30
C PHE A 165 15.41 8.55 9.39
N ASN A 166 14.42 9.03 10.15
CA ASN A 166 14.60 10.12 11.10
C ASN A 166 14.76 9.64 12.54
N ASP A 167 13.94 8.70 12.99
CA ASP A 167 13.82 8.36 14.41
C ASP A 167 14.70 7.18 14.79
N PHE A 168 14.78 6.17 13.93
CA PHE A 168 15.66 5.03 14.19
C PHE A 168 17.11 5.27 13.78
N HIS A 169 17.45 6.43 13.21
CA HIS A 169 18.81 6.78 12.80
C HIS A 169 19.57 5.58 12.24
N LEU A 170 18.97 4.86 11.30
CA LEU A 170 19.54 3.63 10.74
C LEU A 170 20.88 3.89 10.02
N THR A 171 21.79 4.52 10.76
CA THR A 171 23.19 4.74 10.41
C THR A 171 24.07 3.56 10.81
N CYS A 172 23.64 2.71 11.72
CA CYS A 172 24.38 1.56 12.20
C CYS A 172 24.00 0.25 11.48
N ASN A 173 24.81 -0.79 11.72
CA ASN A 173 24.81 -2.07 11.00
C ASN A 173 23.60 -2.99 11.31
N GLU A 174 22.54 -2.46 11.89
CA GLU A 174 21.39 -3.26 12.30
C GLU A 174 20.53 -3.69 11.12
N ASN A 175 20.05 -4.91 11.22
CA ASN A 175 19.25 -5.56 10.20
C ASN A 175 17.84 -4.93 10.22
N ILE A 176 17.41 -4.32 9.13
CA ILE A 176 16.10 -3.65 9.00
C ILE A 176 14.93 -4.55 9.42
N LYS A 177 15.08 -5.88 9.34
CA LYS A 177 14.09 -6.82 9.84
C LYS A 177 13.80 -6.66 11.34
N TRP A 178 14.76 -6.20 12.12
CA TRP A 178 14.58 -5.93 13.55
C TRP A 178 13.75 -4.66 13.80
N CYS A 179 13.91 -3.63 12.98
CA CYS A 179 13.17 -2.39 13.14
C CYS A 179 11.66 -2.56 12.88
N LEU A 180 11.28 -3.47 11.98
CA LEU A 180 9.88 -3.76 11.67
C LEU A 180 9.21 -4.70 12.70
N LEU A 181 9.98 -5.33 13.59
CA LEU A 181 9.45 -6.15 14.68
C LEU A 181 9.06 -5.33 15.93
N PHE A 182 9.41 -4.05 15.97
CA PHE A 182 9.12 -3.14 17.08
C PHE A 182 8.02 -2.10 16.76
N VAL A 183 7.29 -2.27 15.67
CA VAL A 183 6.08 -1.51 15.38
C VAL A 183 4.89 -2.28 16.00
N ASP A 184 4.95 -2.47 17.32
CA ASP A 184 3.81 -2.92 18.14
C ASP A 184 3.07 -1.71 18.73
#